data_081b29a7dc02ba46becf466c3ce331b1
#
_entry.id   081b29a7dc02ba46becf466c3ce331b1
#
_cell.length_a   1.000
_cell.length_b   1.000
_cell.length_c   1.000
_cell.angle_alpha   90.00
_cell.angle_beta   90.00
_cell.angle_gamma   90.00
#
_symmetry.space_group_name_H-M   'P 1'
#
loop_
_entity.id
_entity.type
_entity.pdbx_description
1 polymer ?
#
loop_
_entity_poly.entity_id
_entity_poly.type
_entity_poly.pdbx_seq_one_letter_code
_entity_poly.pdbx_strand_id
1 'polypeptide(L)'
;VMTDDEKNKKNKLSSKIISLNENLNNLKSQKKSKVYSVRANSNPGVTYVLNRGHALQPTEKVSPGSVKAVIGPNAEFGIAPDAPDAERRKKLSDWITHPKNPLFKRVIANRLWHYHFGAGLIKTPNDLGFSGGHPSHPELLDWLALELEKSQYSLKHLHKLMVNSRTYRQSSAPNSKNLISDSDNKYLWRKSPSRLEAESLRDAMLKVSGKLNLKMGGPGFRDVTFRSLNGTTYYTPFDKEDAELNRRTVYRFSPRGQRSAILDAFDCPDPSTTAPKRSVTTTPIQALALLNNCLLYTSPSPRDRTRSRMPSSA
;
A
#
# COMPACT_ATOMS: atom_id res chain seq x y z
N VAL A 1 -21.04 1.01 65.74
CA VAL A 1 -19.59 0.75 65.63
C VAL A 1 -19.42 -0.31 64.56
N MET A 2 -18.72 0.02 63.49
CA MET A 2 -18.46 -0.92 62.39
C MET A 2 -17.62 -2.10 62.88
N THR A 3 -18.00 -3.30 62.50
CA THR A 3 -17.23 -4.52 62.78
C THR A 3 -15.92 -4.53 61.99
N ASP A 4 -14.92 -5.30 62.42
CA ASP A 4 -13.63 -5.34 61.72
C ASP A 4 -13.73 -5.93 60.30
N ASP A 5 -14.67 -6.84 60.06
CA ASP A 5 -15.01 -7.34 58.72
C ASP A 5 -15.57 -6.24 57.79
N GLU A 6 -16.42 -5.36 58.31
CA GLU A 6 -16.96 -4.24 57.56
C GLU A 6 -15.88 -3.20 57.20
N LYS A 7 -14.93 -2.94 58.11
CA LYS A 7 -13.77 -2.08 57.89
C LYS A 7 -12.85 -2.65 56.78
N ASN A 8 -12.56 -3.96 56.85
CA ASN A 8 -11.75 -4.64 55.83
C ASN A 8 -12.42 -4.62 54.45
N LYS A 9 -13.74 -4.84 54.40
CA LYS A 9 -14.51 -4.78 53.18
C LYS A 9 -14.54 -3.36 52.58
N LYS A 10 -14.67 -2.33 53.44
CA LYS A 10 -14.61 -0.92 53.03
C LYS A 10 -13.24 -0.55 52.47
N ASN A 11 -12.15 -0.95 53.12
CA ASN A 11 -10.79 -0.68 52.68
C ASN A 11 -10.51 -1.34 51.29
N LYS A 12 -10.96 -2.60 51.12
CA LYS A 12 -10.83 -3.33 49.87
C LYS A 12 -11.63 -2.69 48.72
N LEU A 13 -12.81 -2.17 49.01
CA LEU A 13 -13.61 -1.43 48.02
C LEU A 13 -12.98 -0.08 47.70
N SER A 14 -12.46 0.65 48.67
CA SER A 14 -11.78 1.93 48.48
C SER A 14 -10.53 1.78 47.61
N SER A 15 -9.69 0.77 47.83
CA SER A 15 -8.52 0.50 46.98
C SER A 15 -8.91 0.14 45.55
N LYS A 16 -10.00 -0.62 45.38
CA LYS A 16 -10.52 -0.97 44.05
C LYS A 16 -11.08 0.25 43.30
N ILE A 17 -11.74 1.18 43.99
CA ILE A 17 -12.22 2.44 43.43
C ILE A 17 -11.03 3.32 42.97
N ILE A 18 -9.97 3.40 43.78
CA ILE A 18 -8.77 4.18 43.41
C ILE A 18 -8.13 3.58 42.15
N SER A 19 -7.91 2.28 42.10
CA SER A 19 -7.33 1.61 40.92
C SER A 19 -8.19 1.76 39.66
N LEU A 20 -9.51 1.72 39.78
CA LEU A 20 -10.43 1.94 38.66
C LEU A 20 -10.41 3.41 38.18
N ASN A 21 -10.32 4.36 39.11
CA ASN A 21 -10.19 5.79 38.74
C ASN A 21 -8.86 6.12 38.06
N GLU A 22 -7.76 5.51 38.49
CA GLU A 22 -6.46 5.63 37.82
C GLU A 22 -6.50 5.04 36.41
N ASN A 23 -7.09 3.86 36.23
CA ASN A 23 -7.29 3.27 34.91
C ASN A 23 -8.18 4.13 34.01
N LEU A 24 -9.24 4.72 34.56
CA LEU A 24 -10.15 5.62 33.84
C LEU A 24 -9.44 6.93 33.42
N ASN A 25 -8.58 7.48 34.29
CA ASN A 25 -7.78 8.63 33.97
C ASN A 25 -6.71 8.32 32.91
N ASN A 26 -6.08 7.17 32.98
CA ASN A 26 -5.14 6.68 31.97
C ASN A 26 -5.83 6.48 30.61
N LEU A 27 -7.03 5.94 30.57
CA LEU A 27 -7.84 5.81 29.35
C LEU A 27 -8.29 7.18 28.80
N LYS A 28 -8.64 8.13 29.67
CA LYS A 28 -8.98 9.50 29.27
C LYS A 28 -7.78 10.29 28.77
N SER A 29 -6.59 10.05 29.31
CA SER A 29 -5.33 10.72 28.89
C SER A 29 -4.76 10.13 27.61
N GLN A 30 -5.19 8.94 27.16
CA GLN A 30 -4.82 8.42 25.87
C GLN A 30 -5.31 9.40 24.78
N LYS A 31 -4.37 10.12 24.16
CA LYS A 31 -4.67 11.02 23.04
C LYS A 31 -5.46 10.21 22.01
N LYS A 32 -6.74 10.59 21.82
CA LYS A 32 -7.56 10.03 20.74
C LYS A 32 -6.80 10.25 19.44
N SER A 33 -6.39 9.17 18.81
CA SER A 33 -5.72 9.24 17.51
C SER A 33 -6.67 9.91 16.52
N LYS A 34 -6.28 11.07 16.00
CA LYS A 34 -7.04 11.72 14.93
C LYS A 34 -6.77 10.97 13.64
N VAL A 35 -7.82 10.52 13.01
CA VAL A 35 -7.75 9.83 11.71
C VAL A 35 -8.31 10.76 10.65
N TYR A 36 -7.64 10.88 9.51
CA TYR A 36 -8.23 11.55 8.36
C TYR A 36 -9.47 10.78 7.91
N SER A 37 -10.60 11.48 7.89
CA SER A 37 -11.84 10.93 7.35
C SER A 37 -12.47 11.92 6.38
N VAL A 38 -13.19 11.39 5.40
CA VAL A 38 -13.97 12.22 4.49
C VAL A 38 -15.27 12.60 5.17
N ARG A 39 -15.51 13.89 5.34
CA ARG A 39 -16.81 14.42 5.76
C ARG A 39 -17.67 14.63 4.52
N ALA A 40 -18.80 13.97 4.47
CA ALA A 40 -19.78 14.17 3.40
C ALA A 40 -20.41 15.58 3.54
N ASN A 41 -20.53 16.29 2.41
CA ASN A 41 -21.28 17.53 2.34
C ASN A 41 -22.79 17.19 2.20
N SER A 42 -23.61 17.74 3.07
CA SER A 42 -25.07 17.55 3.01
C SER A 42 -25.71 18.33 1.86
N ASN A 43 -25.08 19.43 1.44
CA ASN A 43 -25.55 20.25 0.31
C ASN A 43 -24.37 20.57 -0.63
N PRO A 44 -23.97 19.63 -1.51
CA PRO A 44 -22.83 19.82 -2.40
C PRO A 44 -23.11 20.74 -3.60
N GLY A 45 -24.39 21.19 -3.75
CA GLY A 45 -24.82 21.93 -4.91
C GLY A 45 -25.02 21.08 -6.17
N VAL A 46 -25.49 21.72 -7.22
CA VAL A 46 -25.73 21.13 -8.53
C VAL A 46 -24.48 21.22 -9.38
N THR A 47 -24.20 20.15 -10.13
CA THR A 47 -23.10 20.10 -11.09
C THR A 47 -23.64 20.39 -12.50
N TYR A 48 -22.86 21.12 -13.29
CA TYR A 48 -23.19 21.48 -14.67
C TYR A 48 -22.11 20.98 -15.63
N VAL A 49 -22.50 20.71 -16.85
CA VAL A 49 -21.54 20.60 -17.95
C VAL A 49 -20.98 21.99 -18.22
N LEU A 50 -19.67 22.10 -18.39
CA LEU A 50 -19.00 23.35 -18.66
C LEU A 50 -18.64 23.44 -20.15
N ASN A 51 -18.95 24.58 -20.79
CA ASN A 51 -18.57 24.81 -22.18
C ASN A 51 -17.02 24.81 -22.27
N ARG A 52 -16.47 23.81 -22.98
CA ARG A 52 -15.02 23.60 -23.13
C ARG A 52 -14.22 23.65 -21.79
N GLY A 53 -14.86 23.28 -20.68
CA GLY A 53 -14.25 23.32 -19.35
C GLY A 53 -14.20 24.70 -18.70
N HIS A 54 -14.81 25.72 -19.30
CA HIS A 54 -14.78 27.08 -18.77
C HIS A 54 -15.73 27.23 -17.56
N ALA A 55 -15.18 27.47 -16.37
CA ALA A 55 -15.91 27.47 -15.12
C ALA A 55 -17.07 28.49 -15.04
N LEU A 56 -16.97 29.60 -15.76
CA LEU A 56 -17.98 30.68 -15.81
C LEU A 56 -19.03 30.48 -16.92
N GLN A 57 -18.99 29.36 -17.66
CA GLN A 57 -19.93 29.04 -18.74
C GLN A 57 -20.61 27.69 -18.49
N PRO A 58 -21.43 27.58 -17.40
CA PRO A 58 -22.22 26.38 -17.18
C PRO A 58 -23.30 26.24 -18.25
N THR A 59 -23.55 25.00 -18.70
CA THR A 59 -24.61 24.67 -19.66
C THR A 59 -25.70 23.86 -18.99
N GLU A 60 -25.85 22.58 -19.27
CA GLU A 60 -26.90 21.74 -18.73
C GLU A 60 -26.56 21.18 -17.33
N LYS A 61 -27.60 20.94 -16.55
CA LYS A 61 -27.49 20.26 -15.24
C LYS A 61 -27.20 18.78 -15.43
N VAL A 62 -26.32 18.24 -14.61
CA VAL A 62 -25.95 16.83 -14.64
C VAL A 62 -26.39 16.14 -13.38
N SER A 63 -27.11 15.03 -13.53
CA SER A 63 -27.41 14.12 -12.44
C SER A 63 -26.22 13.21 -12.14
N PRO A 64 -26.02 12.83 -10.87
CA PRO A 64 -24.96 11.88 -10.53
C PRO A 64 -25.14 10.54 -11.26
N GLY A 65 -24.04 10.06 -11.83
CA GLY A 65 -24.03 8.83 -12.62
C GLY A 65 -22.60 8.27 -12.73
N SER A 66 -22.46 7.25 -13.54
CA SER A 66 -21.18 6.58 -13.81
C SER A 66 -20.93 6.43 -15.32
N VAL A 67 -19.95 5.62 -15.68
CA VAL A 67 -19.51 5.45 -17.07
C VAL A 67 -20.49 4.52 -17.82
N LYS A 68 -21.19 5.05 -18.82
CA LYS A 68 -22.16 4.29 -19.64
C LYS A 68 -21.54 3.17 -20.49
N ALA A 69 -20.22 3.28 -20.79
CA ALA A 69 -19.50 2.27 -21.57
C ALA A 69 -19.30 0.95 -20.82
N VAL A 70 -19.50 0.92 -19.49
CA VAL A 70 -19.40 -0.31 -18.71
C VAL A 70 -20.72 -1.06 -18.79
N ILE A 71 -20.72 -2.16 -19.53
CA ILE A 71 -21.89 -3.01 -19.73
C ILE A 71 -22.18 -3.81 -18.45
N GLY A 72 -23.43 -3.78 -17.99
CA GLY A 72 -23.92 -4.58 -16.86
C GLY A 72 -24.71 -3.79 -15.84
N PRO A 73 -24.10 -2.97 -14.97
CA PRO A 73 -24.84 -2.14 -14.03
C PRO A 73 -25.39 -0.88 -14.71
N ASN A 74 -26.55 -0.39 -14.22
CA ASN A 74 -27.07 0.87 -14.71
C ASN A 74 -26.12 2.03 -14.37
N ALA A 75 -25.76 2.82 -15.37
CA ALA A 75 -24.88 3.98 -15.21
C ALA A 75 -25.60 5.18 -14.55
N GLU A 76 -26.91 5.26 -14.65
CA GLU A 76 -27.72 6.32 -14.06
C GLU A 76 -28.13 5.94 -12.64
N PHE A 77 -27.81 6.78 -11.67
CA PHE A 77 -28.04 6.47 -10.26
C PHE A 77 -29.49 6.75 -9.82
N GLY A 78 -30.25 7.50 -10.60
CA GLY A 78 -31.67 7.82 -10.29
C GLY A 78 -31.82 8.70 -9.06
N ILE A 79 -30.80 9.54 -8.74
CA ILE A 79 -30.84 10.50 -7.63
C ILE A 79 -30.83 11.92 -8.14
N ALA A 80 -31.32 12.86 -7.32
CA ALA A 80 -31.42 14.27 -7.69
C ALA A 80 -30.04 14.90 -7.96
N PRO A 81 -29.97 15.94 -8.83
CA PRO A 81 -28.72 16.62 -9.14
C PRO A 81 -28.04 17.28 -7.94
N ASP A 82 -28.79 17.61 -6.90
CA ASP A 82 -28.34 18.20 -5.63
C ASP A 82 -28.26 17.20 -4.47
N ALA A 83 -28.41 15.89 -4.76
CA ALA A 83 -28.36 14.85 -3.75
C ALA A 83 -27.09 14.96 -2.86
N PRO A 84 -27.18 14.64 -1.56
CA PRO A 84 -26.03 14.70 -0.64
C PRO A 84 -24.84 13.85 -1.09
N ASP A 85 -23.63 14.30 -0.79
CA ASP A 85 -22.41 13.56 -1.13
C ASP A 85 -22.40 12.10 -0.65
N ALA A 86 -22.96 11.85 0.53
CA ALA A 86 -23.03 10.50 1.08
C ALA A 86 -23.84 9.56 0.19
N GLU A 87 -24.95 10.03 -0.35
CA GLU A 87 -25.80 9.26 -1.25
C GLU A 87 -25.11 9.03 -2.61
N ARG A 88 -24.53 10.09 -3.18
CA ARG A 88 -23.74 9.99 -4.43
C ARG A 88 -22.61 8.96 -4.31
N ARG A 89 -21.84 9.02 -3.20
CA ARG A 89 -20.74 8.07 -2.94
C ARG A 89 -21.24 6.64 -2.74
N LYS A 90 -22.36 6.47 -2.03
CA LYS A 90 -22.98 5.15 -1.84
C LYS A 90 -23.38 4.56 -3.18
N LYS A 91 -24.11 5.29 -4.01
CA LYS A 91 -24.51 4.83 -5.36
C LYS A 91 -23.33 4.49 -6.26
N LEU A 92 -22.27 5.29 -6.22
CA LEU A 92 -21.02 4.98 -6.95
C LEU A 92 -20.37 3.69 -6.42
N SER A 93 -20.32 3.51 -5.11
CA SER A 93 -19.80 2.28 -4.50
C SER A 93 -20.63 1.07 -4.91
N ASP A 94 -21.95 1.16 -4.84
CA ASP A 94 -22.86 0.08 -5.24
C ASP A 94 -22.68 -0.26 -6.73
N TRP A 95 -22.44 0.73 -7.59
CA TRP A 95 -22.17 0.53 -9.00
C TRP A 95 -20.81 -0.15 -9.24
N ILE A 96 -19.73 0.29 -8.56
CA ILE A 96 -18.38 -0.28 -8.68
C ILE A 96 -18.42 -1.77 -8.27
N THR A 97 -19.07 -2.07 -7.15
CA THR A 97 -19.09 -3.42 -6.56
C THR A 97 -20.24 -4.28 -7.08
N HIS A 98 -21.03 -3.77 -8.03
CA HIS A 98 -22.18 -4.48 -8.57
C HIS A 98 -21.75 -5.83 -9.19
N PRO A 99 -22.46 -6.96 -8.91
CA PRO A 99 -22.08 -8.28 -9.42
C PRO A 99 -21.89 -8.35 -10.94
N LYS A 100 -22.70 -7.58 -11.69
CA LYS A 100 -22.60 -7.48 -13.15
C LYS A 100 -21.50 -6.53 -13.64
N ASN A 101 -20.76 -5.83 -12.74
CA ASN A 101 -19.64 -5.00 -13.15
C ASN A 101 -18.43 -5.89 -13.42
N PRO A 102 -17.96 -6.01 -14.67
CA PRO A 102 -16.87 -6.90 -15.01
C PRO A 102 -15.49 -6.36 -14.59
N LEU A 103 -15.37 -5.04 -14.39
CA LEU A 103 -14.08 -4.38 -14.23
C LEU A 103 -13.50 -4.57 -12.83
N PHE A 104 -14.31 -4.39 -11.79
CA PHE A 104 -13.81 -4.41 -10.41
C PHE A 104 -13.03 -5.69 -10.08
N LYS A 105 -13.61 -6.84 -10.38
CA LYS A 105 -12.99 -8.15 -10.11
C LYS A 105 -11.75 -8.39 -10.96
N ARG A 106 -11.81 -8.04 -12.26
CA ARG A 106 -10.68 -8.18 -13.19
C ARG A 106 -9.51 -7.28 -12.82
N VAL A 107 -9.76 -6.03 -12.40
CA VAL A 107 -8.71 -5.10 -11.93
C VAL A 107 -7.95 -5.68 -10.76
N ILE A 108 -8.65 -6.19 -9.74
CA ILE A 108 -8.02 -6.76 -8.55
C ILE A 108 -7.24 -8.04 -8.92
N ALA A 109 -7.86 -8.97 -9.65
CA ALA A 109 -7.20 -10.20 -10.10
C ALA A 109 -5.93 -9.91 -10.91
N ASN A 110 -6.01 -8.95 -11.86
CA ASN A 110 -4.86 -8.56 -12.69
C ASN A 110 -3.73 -7.92 -11.86
N ARG A 111 -4.05 -7.10 -10.86
CA ARG A 111 -3.04 -6.51 -9.97
C ARG A 111 -2.37 -7.55 -9.10
N LEU A 112 -3.10 -8.47 -8.51
CA LEU A 112 -2.53 -9.57 -7.73
C LEU A 112 -1.62 -10.45 -8.60
N TRP A 113 -2.06 -10.77 -9.82
CA TRP A 113 -1.24 -11.47 -10.80
C TRP A 113 0.05 -10.72 -11.11
N HIS A 114 -0.05 -9.42 -11.39
CA HIS A 114 1.11 -8.57 -11.64
C HIS A 114 2.15 -8.63 -10.50
N TYR A 115 1.72 -8.54 -9.25
CA TYR A 115 2.63 -8.60 -8.10
C TYR A 115 3.33 -9.96 -7.96
N HIS A 116 2.67 -11.05 -8.35
CA HIS A 116 3.26 -12.38 -8.27
C HIS A 116 4.15 -12.76 -9.46
N PHE A 117 3.80 -12.29 -10.65
CA PHE A 117 4.44 -12.72 -11.90
C PHE A 117 5.27 -11.61 -12.58
N GLY A 118 5.26 -10.38 -12.04
CA GLY A 118 6.00 -9.23 -12.56
C GLY A 118 5.31 -8.49 -13.71
N ALA A 119 4.38 -9.13 -14.41
CA ALA A 119 3.53 -8.50 -15.42
C ALA A 119 2.08 -8.93 -15.24
N GLY A 120 1.13 -8.02 -15.43
CA GLY A 120 -0.29 -8.36 -15.42
C GLY A 120 -0.70 -9.16 -16.65
N LEU A 121 -1.78 -9.92 -16.55
CA LEU A 121 -2.44 -10.52 -17.70
C LEU A 121 -2.86 -9.44 -18.70
N ILE A 122 -3.28 -8.28 -18.19
CA ILE A 122 -3.36 -7.01 -18.94
C ILE A 122 -2.16 -6.17 -18.53
N LYS A 123 -1.28 -5.84 -19.48
CA LYS A 123 -0.03 -5.10 -19.23
C LYS A 123 -0.23 -3.64 -18.81
N THR A 124 -1.45 -3.11 -18.99
CA THR A 124 -1.88 -1.75 -18.58
C THR A 124 -2.82 -1.81 -17.37
N PRO A 125 -2.34 -2.00 -16.13
CA PRO A 125 -3.18 -2.31 -14.98
C PRO A 125 -4.13 -1.17 -14.56
N ASN A 126 -3.91 0.04 -15.03
CA ASN A 126 -4.80 1.20 -14.79
C ASN A 126 -5.68 1.53 -16.00
N ASP A 127 -5.53 0.81 -17.11
CA ASP A 127 -6.34 1.02 -18.32
C ASP A 127 -6.81 -0.33 -18.84
N LEU A 128 -8.07 -0.63 -18.56
CA LEU A 128 -8.83 -1.76 -19.08
C LEU A 128 -9.84 -1.29 -20.14
N GLY A 129 -9.72 -0.06 -20.60
CA GLY A 129 -10.55 0.53 -21.62
C GLY A 129 -10.07 0.22 -23.04
N PHE A 130 -10.63 0.95 -24.01
CA PHE A 130 -10.35 0.74 -25.43
C PHE A 130 -8.87 0.96 -25.80
N SER A 131 -8.20 1.91 -25.15
CA SER A 131 -6.77 2.20 -25.36
C SER A 131 -5.84 1.30 -24.54
N GLY A 132 -6.39 0.48 -23.64
CA GLY A 132 -5.64 -0.45 -22.81
C GLY A 132 -5.17 -1.69 -23.57
N GLY A 133 -4.24 -2.43 -22.94
CA GLY A 133 -3.74 -3.69 -23.49
C GLY A 133 -4.81 -4.79 -23.45
N HIS A 134 -4.79 -5.67 -24.45
CA HIS A 134 -5.59 -6.88 -24.42
C HIS A 134 -5.02 -7.91 -23.43
N PRO A 135 -5.85 -8.70 -22.76
CA PRO A 135 -5.38 -9.74 -21.86
C PRO A 135 -4.64 -10.83 -22.64
N SER A 136 -3.48 -11.26 -22.11
CA SER A 136 -2.72 -12.37 -22.70
C SER A 136 -3.43 -13.72 -22.58
N HIS A 137 -4.20 -13.89 -21.50
CA HIS A 137 -4.97 -15.10 -21.17
C HIS A 137 -6.35 -14.65 -20.63
N PRO A 138 -7.31 -14.36 -21.52
CA PRO A 138 -8.61 -13.80 -21.12
C PRO A 138 -9.39 -14.74 -20.22
N GLU A 139 -9.44 -16.04 -20.54
CA GLU A 139 -10.15 -17.04 -19.74
C GLU A 139 -9.58 -17.18 -18.33
N LEU A 140 -8.26 -17.12 -18.18
CA LEU A 140 -7.61 -17.14 -16.87
C LEU A 140 -7.95 -15.90 -16.03
N LEU A 141 -7.98 -14.74 -16.68
CA LEU A 141 -8.35 -13.49 -16.00
C LEU A 141 -9.80 -13.56 -15.50
N ASP A 142 -10.70 -14.05 -16.32
CA ASP A 142 -12.12 -14.20 -15.97
C ASP A 142 -12.32 -15.25 -14.88
N TRP A 143 -11.60 -16.37 -14.96
CA TRP A 143 -11.63 -17.39 -13.92
C TRP A 143 -11.15 -16.86 -12.57
N LEU A 144 -10.02 -16.13 -12.54
CA LEU A 144 -9.51 -15.49 -11.32
C LEU A 144 -10.48 -14.45 -10.75
N ALA A 145 -11.14 -13.69 -11.61
CA ALA A 145 -12.15 -12.71 -11.21
C ALA A 145 -13.38 -13.37 -10.58
N LEU A 146 -13.84 -14.48 -11.14
CA LEU A 146 -14.94 -15.28 -10.58
C LEU A 146 -14.55 -15.98 -9.28
N GLU A 147 -13.32 -16.47 -9.19
CA GLU A 147 -12.81 -17.10 -7.98
C GLU A 147 -12.68 -16.12 -6.81
N LEU A 148 -12.31 -14.86 -7.10
CA LEU A 148 -12.34 -13.78 -6.12
C LEU A 148 -13.77 -13.57 -5.55
N GLU A 149 -14.77 -13.55 -6.42
CA GLU A 149 -16.16 -13.41 -6.00
C GLU A 149 -16.63 -14.62 -5.17
N LYS A 150 -16.40 -15.84 -5.64
CA LYS A 150 -16.76 -17.08 -4.93
C LYS A 150 -16.14 -17.18 -3.55
N SER A 151 -14.90 -16.67 -3.39
CA SER A 151 -14.19 -16.63 -2.10
C SER A 151 -14.59 -15.46 -1.22
N GLN A 152 -15.71 -14.77 -1.51
CA GLN A 152 -16.16 -13.57 -0.78
C GLN A 152 -15.09 -12.47 -0.75
N TYR A 153 -14.44 -12.22 -1.88
CA TYR A 153 -13.39 -11.22 -2.06
C TYR A 153 -12.15 -11.45 -1.18
N SER A 154 -11.86 -12.70 -0.82
CA SER A 154 -10.67 -13.07 -0.06
C SER A 154 -9.40 -12.95 -0.89
N LEU A 155 -8.63 -11.86 -0.69
CA LEU A 155 -7.33 -11.68 -1.35
C LEU A 155 -6.35 -12.81 -0.97
N LYS A 156 -6.39 -13.27 0.29
CA LYS A 156 -5.55 -14.38 0.76
C LYS A 156 -5.81 -15.68 0.00
N HIS A 157 -7.06 -15.93 -0.38
CA HIS A 157 -7.41 -17.08 -1.18
C HIS A 157 -6.74 -17.03 -2.56
N LEU A 158 -6.84 -15.89 -3.27
CA LEU A 158 -6.16 -15.72 -4.56
C LEU A 158 -4.65 -15.79 -4.46
N HIS A 159 -4.03 -15.17 -3.44
CA HIS A 159 -2.60 -15.32 -3.19
C HIS A 159 -2.21 -16.79 -3.05
N LYS A 160 -2.95 -17.55 -2.24
CA LYS A 160 -2.70 -19.00 -2.04
C LYS A 160 -2.81 -19.79 -3.35
N LEU A 161 -3.82 -19.51 -4.16
CA LEU A 161 -3.99 -20.14 -5.46
C LEU A 161 -2.79 -19.87 -6.38
N MET A 162 -2.40 -18.60 -6.50
CA MET A 162 -1.29 -18.19 -7.37
C MET A 162 0.04 -18.81 -6.95
N VAL A 163 0.41 -18.73 -5.67
CA VAL A 163 1.72 -19.23 -5.19
C VAL A 163 1.81 -20.76 -5.19
N ASN A 164 0.68 -21.46 -5.08
CA ASN A 164 0.63 -22.93 -5.17
C ASN A 164 0.54 -23.45 -6.61
N SER A 165 0.33 -22.56 -7.59
CA SER A 165 0.24 -22.99 -8.99
C SER A 165 1.56 -23.57 -9.50
N ARG A 166 1.47 -24.50 -10.44
CA ARG A 166 2.65 -25.03 -11.14
C ARG A 166 3.42 -23.91 -11.85
N THR A 167 2.71 -22.95 -12.43
CA THR A 167 3.28 -21.79 -13.11
C THR A 167 4.15 -20.95 -12.19
N TYR A 168 3.73 -20.71 -10.94
CA TYR A 168 4.54 -19.96 -9.99
C TYR A 168 5.78 -20.72 -9.51
N ARG A 169 5.67 -22.04 -9.38
CA ARG A 169 6.74 -22.92 -8.89
C ARG A 169 7.71 -23.42 -9.97
N GLN A 170 7.57 -22.95 -11.20
CA GLN A 170 8.51 -23.24 -12.28
C GLN A 170 9.92 -22.72 -11.98
N SER A 171 10.92 -23.34 -12.57
CA SER A 171 12.29 -22.83 -12.59
C SER A 171 12.35 -21.46 -13.30
N SER A 172 13.24 -20.60 -12.85
CA SER A 172 13.58 -19.36 -13.55
C SER A 172 14.72 -19.51 -14.55
N ALA A 173 15.30 -20.71 -14.66
CA ALA A 173 16.41 -20.97 -15.55
C ALA A 173 16.02 -20.70 -17.03
N PRO A 174 16.90 -20.05 -17.80
CA PRO A 174 16.62 -19.77 -19.20
C PRO A 174 16.68 -21.05 -20.04
N ASN A 175 15.84 -21.12 -21.07
CA ASN A 175 15.87 -22.12 -22.11
C ASN A 175 16.04 -21.41 -23.45
N SER A 176 17.11 -21.71 -24.19
CA SER A 176 17.46 -20.99 -25.41
C SER A 176 16.38 -21.06 -26.48
N LYS A 177 15.70 -22.20 -26.64
CA LYS A 177 14.60 -22.33 -27.62
C LYS A 177 13.41 -21.43 -27.25
N ASN A 178 13.03 -21.45 -26.00
CA ASN A 178 11.89 -20.65 -25.52
C ASN A 178 12.20 -19.16 -25.49
N LEU A 179 13.46 -18.77 -25.24
CA LEU A 179 13.88 -17.36 -25.32
C LEU A 179 13.75 -16.80 -26.75
N ILE A 180 14.00 -17.60 -27.79
CA ILE A 180 13.83 -17.17 -29.18
C ILE A 180 12.34 -17.02 -29.51
N SER A 181 11.48 -17.92 -29.06
CA SER A 181 10.06 -17.92 -29.42
C SER A 181 9.19 -17.02 -28.53
N ASP A 182 9.55 -16.83 -27.26
CA ASP A 182 8.80 -16.03 -26.28
C ASP A 182 9.74 -15.40 -25.24
N SER A 183 10.53 -14.42 -25.68
CA SER A 183 11.49 -13.69 -24.81
C SER A 183 10.81 -13.02 -23.64
N ASP A 184 9.62 -12.46 -23.86
CA ASP A 184 8.83 -11.73 -22.86
C ASP A 184 8.12 -12.64 -21.85
N ASN A 185 8.26 -13.97 -22.02
CA ASN A 185 7.58 -14.95 -21.17
C ASN A 185 6.04 -14.74 -21.11
N LYS A 186 5.44 -14.36 -22.24
CA LYS A 186 3.99 -14.15 -22.34
C LYS A 186 3.20 -15.41 -22.05
N TYR A 187 3.73 -16.56 -22.46
CA TYR A 187 3.11 -17.89 -22.28
C TYR A 187 3.55 -18.58 -20.99
N LEU A 188 4.26 -17.87 -20.10
CA LEU A 188 4.58 -18.32 -18.76
C LEU A 188 5.36 -19.66 -18.72
N TRP A 189 6.30 -19.85 -19.62
CA TRP A 189 7.11 -21.07 -19.72
C TRP A 189 8.19 -21.17 -18.62
N ARG A 190 8.46 -20.06 -17.90
CA ARG A 190 9.35 -20.02 -16.73
C ARG A 190 8.79 -19.06 -15.67
N LYS A 191 9.29 -19.15 -14.44
CA LYS A 191 9.09 -18.09 -13.47
C LYS A 191 9.99 -16.92 -13.84
N SER A 192 9.44 -15.76 -14.14
CA SER A 192 10.24 -14.57 -14.41
C SER A 192 11.02 -14.16 -13.15
N PRO A 193 12.34 -13.95 -13.24
CA PRO A 193 13.11 -13.38 -12.15
C PRO A 193 12.58 -11.96 -11.87
N SER A 194 12.45 -11.61 -10.61
CA SER A 194 12.03 -10.27 -10.18
C SER A 194 13.03 -9.69 -9.21
N ARG A 195 13.23 -8.38 -9.28
CA ARG A 195 13.99 -7.64 -8.29
C ARG A 195 13.20 -7.50 -7.00
N LEU A 196 13.90 -7.41 -5.88
CA LEU A 196 13.29 -6.96 -4.64
C LEU A 196 12.87 -5.49 -4.78
N GLU A 197 11.68 -5.20 -4.32
CA GLU A 197 11.20 -3.82 -4.20
C GLU A 197 12.00 -3.07 -3.13
N ALA A 198 12.11 -1.75 -3.26
CA ALA A 198 12.90 -0.89 -2.37
C ALA A 198 12.62 -1.12 -0.89
N GLU A 199 11.35 -1.25 -0.53
CA GLU A 199 10.92 -1.50 0.85
C GLU A 199 11.36 -2.88 1.34
N SER A 200 11.21 -3.90 0.50
CA SER A 200 11.65 -5.26 0.82
C SER A 200 13.17 -5.36 0.89
N LEU A 201 13.87 -4.60 0.06
CA LEU A 201 15.34 -4.51 0.09
C LEU A 201 15.81 -3.91 1.42
N ARG A 202 15.22 -2.78 1.86
CA ARG A 202 15.53 -2.19 3.16
C ARG A 202 15.24 -3.15 4.32
N ASP A 203 14.09 -3.82 4.29
CA ASP A 203 13.73 -4.79 5.32
C ASP A 203 14.70 -5.99 5.34
N ALA A 204 15.16 -6.45 4.16
CA ALA A 204 16.16 -7.50 4.05
C ALA A 204 17.52 -7.07 4.62
N MET A 205 17.97 -5.85 4.34
CA MET A 205 19.19 -5.28 4.92
C MET A 205 19.13 -5.26 6.45
N LEU A 206 18.02 -4.76 7.01
CA LEU A 206 17.80 -4.75 8.46
C LEU A 206 17.75 -6.17 9.04
N LYS A 207 17.18 -7.13 8.31
CA LYS A 207 17.11 -8.53 8.74
C LYS A 207 18.49 -9.17 8.79
N VAL A 208 19.28 -9.00 7.74
CA VAL A 208 20.64 -9.59 7.65
C VAL A 208 21.58 -8.97 8.69
N SER A 209 21.44 -7.66 8.96
CA SER A 209 22.22 -6.97 10.02
C SER A 209 21.75 -7.29 11.45
N GLY A 210 20.68 -8.06 11.63
CA GLY A 210 20.11 -8.35 12.94
C GLY A 210 19.38 -7.19 13.61
N LYS A 211 19.23 -6.05 12.92
CA LYS A 211 18.60 -4.83 13.47
C LYS A 211 17.09 -4.75 13.23
N LEU A 212 16.48 -5.66 12.44
CA LEU A 212 15.07 -5.58 12.10
C LEU A 212 14.16 -5.74 13.32
N ASN A 213 13.37 -4.70 13.59
CA ASN A 213 12.32 -4.70 14.60
C ASN A 213 11.00 -5.21 13.99
N LEU A 214 10.54 -6.36 14.46
CA LEU A 214 9.30 -7.03 13.98
C LEU A 214 8.02 -6.53 14.65
N LYS A 215 8.08 -5.49 15.46
CA LYS A 215 6.91 -4.92 16.14
C LYS A 215 5.82 -4.57 15.12
N MET A 216 4.65 -5.16 15.30
CA MET A 216 3.48 -4.97 14.44
C MET A 216 2.48 -3.99 15.07
N GLY A 217 1.74 -3.28 14.21
CA GLY A 217 0.68 -2.36 14.63
C GLY A 217 1.18 -1.05 15.25
N GLY A 218 0.24 -0.28 15.76
CA GLY A 218 0.51 1.04 16.33
C GLY A 218 0.85 2.12 15.29
N PRO A 219 1.23 3.33 15.73
CA PRO A 219 1.61 4.42 14.84
C PRO A 219 2.87 4.09 14.05
N GLY A 220 2.96 4.63 12.83
CA GLY A 220 4.16 4.51 12.00
C GLY A 220 5.34 5.30 12.59
N PHE A 221 6.55 4.92 12.22
CA PHE A 221 7.75 5.66 12.59
C PHE A 221 8.05 6.76 11.58
N ARG A 222 8.77 7.78 12.03
CA ARG A 222 9.20 8.93 11.20
C ARG A 222 10.72 9.05 11.26
N ASP A 223 11.33 9.07 10.09
CA ASP A 223 12.76 9.33 9.86
C ASP A 223 13.01 10.73 9.30
N VAL A 224 12.02 11.61 9.47
CA VAL A 224 12.07 13.01 9.06
C VAL A 224 11.50 13.91 10.16
N THR A 225 12.13 15.07 10.36
CA THR A 225 11.52 16.20 11.05
C THR A 225 10.78 17.07 10.04
N PHE A 226 9.81 17.85 10.48
CA PHE A 226 9.09 18.75 9.60
C PHE A 226 8.93 20.14 10.23
N ARG A 227 9.04 21.14 9.40
CA ARG A 227 8.79 22.55 9.73
C ARG A 227 7.79 23.11 8.75
N SER A 228 6.72 23.72 9.25
CA SER A 228 5.75 24.43 8.40
C SER A 228 6.10 25.92 8.39
N LEU A 229 6.22 26.50 7.19
CA LEU A 229 6.49 27.91 6.98
C LEU A 229 5.67 28.39 5.80
N ASN A 230 4.90 29.47 5.97
CA ASN A 230 4.06 30.08 4.91
C ASN A 230 3.15 29.08 4.17
N GLY A 231 2.54 28.14 4.91
CA GLY A 231 1.66 27.11 4.33
C GLY A 231 2.38 25.94 3.64
N THR A 232 3.71 26.02 3.51
CA THR A 232 4.56 24.95 2.95
C THR A 232 5.20 24.13 4.06
N THR A 233 5.18 22.81 3.94
CA THR A 233 5.83 21.91 4.88
C THR A 233 7.16 21.45 4.31
N TYR A 234 8.24 21.73 5.02
CA TYR A 234 9.60 21.28 4.72
C TYR A 234 9.91 20.06 5.57
N TYR A 235 10.53 19.06 4.96
CA TYR A 235 10.94 17.82 5.60
C TYR A 235 12.46 17.72 5.59
N THR A 236 13.04 17.44 6.74
CA THR A 236 14.48 17.23 6.89
C THR A 236 14.72 15.81 7.38
N PRO A 237 15.33 14.93 6.56
CA PRO A 237 15.72 13.61 7.00
C PRO A 237 16.70 13.69 8.17
N PHE A 238 16.61 12.75 9.07
CA PHE A 238 17.63 12.55 10.11
C PHE A 238 18.01 11.07 10.18
N ASP A 239 19.23 10.84 10.58
CA ASP A 239 19.77 9.51 10.82
C ASP A 239 20.04 9.36 12.32
N LYS A 240 19.26 8.50 12.97
CA LYS A 240 19.31 8.28 14.40
C LYS A 240 19.28 6.79 14.67
N GLU A 241 20.16 6.30 15.52
CA GLU A 241 20.05 4.92 15.97
C GLU A 241 18.90 4.79 16.96
N ASP A 242 17.79 4.23 16.48
CA ASP A 242 16.59 3.95 17.27
C ASP A 242 15.95 2.66 16.77
N ALA A 243 15.66 1.76 17.69
CA ALA A 243 14.99 0.50 17.37
C ALA A 243 13.59 0.68 16.72
N GLU A 244 12.90 1.79 17.00
CA GLU A 244 11.62 2.10 16.34
C GLU A 244 11.81 2.48 14.87
N LEU A 245 12.94 3.08 14.50
CA LEU A 245 13.28 3.40 13.11
C LEU A 245 13.65 2.15 12.30
N ASN A 246 14.04 1.08 12.98
CA ASN A 246 14.39 -0.21 12.37
C ASN A 246 13.19 -1.13 12.15
N ARG A 247 11.97 -0.64 12.32
CA ARG A 247 10.76 -1.38 11.96
C ARG A 247 10.67 -1.60 10.46
N ARG A 248 9.84 -2.57 10.07
CA ARG A 248 9.54 -2.85 8.66
C ARG A 248 9.10 -1.58 7.94
N THR A 249 9.54 -1.41 6.70
CA THR A 249 9.32 -0.21 5.89
C THR A 249 7.83 0.11 5.67
N VAL A 250 6.94 -0.89 5.74
CA VAL A 250 5.49 -0.69 5.69
C VAL A 250 4.95 0.23 6.80
N TYR A 251 5.69 0.37 7.90
CA TYR A 251 5.35 1.29 9.00
C TYR A 251 6.01 2.66 8.89
N ARG A 252 6.82 2.89 7.85
CA ARG A 252 7.47 4.17 7.62
C ARG A 252 6.47 5.24 7.20
N PHE A 253 6.54 6.41 7.83
CA PHE A 253 5.81 7.58 7.37
C PHE A 253 6.34 8.04 6.00
N SER A 254 5.46 8.10 5.00
CA SER A 254 5.78 8.50 3.63
C SER A 254 5.06 9.80 3.28
N PRO A 255 5.65 10.98 3.52
CA PRO A 255 5.06 12.25 3.16
C PRO A 255 5.08 12.47 1.64
N ARG A 256 4.08 13.14 1.10
CA ARG A 256 4.01 13.43 -0.34
C ARG A 256 5.12 14.39 -0.81
N GLY A 257 5.59 15.26 0.06
CA GLY A 257 6.61 16.27 -0.26
C GLY A 257 8.06 15.84 -0.04
N GLN A 258 8.32 14.61 0.39
CA GLN A 258 9.67 14.13 0.67
C GLN A 258 9.84 12.67 0.29
N ARG A 259 10.86 12.40 -0.51
CA ARG A 259 11.29 11.05 -0.87
C ARG A 259 12.42 10.58 0.06
N SER A 260 12.48 9.28 0.29
CA SER A 260 13.62 8.67 0.98
C SER A 260 14.71 8.38 -0.04
N ALA A 261 15.93 8.86 0.21
CA ALA A 261 17.05 8.69 -0.72
C ALA A 261 17.32 7.22 -1.11
N ILE A 262 17.26 6.31 -0.13
CA ILE A 262 17.45 4.89 -0.39
C ILE A 262 16.26 4.28 -1.15
N LEU A 263 15.03 4.60 -0.77
CA LEU A 263 13.87 4.04 -1.44
C LEU A 263 13.73 4.58 -2.87
N ASP A 264 14.02 5.87 -3.08
CA ASP A 264 13.99 6.51 -4.40
C ASP A 264 15.07 5.94 -5.34
N ALA A 265 16.28 5.70 -4.83
CA ALA A 265 17.33 5.05 -5.60
C ALA A 265 16.95 3.66 -6.12
N PHE A 266 16.05 2.94 -5.41
CA PHE A 266 15.56 1.61 -5.78
C PHE A 266 14.14 1.62 -6.34
N ASP A 267 13.78 2.66 -7.08
CA ASP A 267 12.53 2.76 -7.84
C ASP A 267 11.24 2.73 -7.00
N CYS A 268 11.30 3.18 -5.72
CA CYS A 268 10.09 3.36 -4.95
C CYS A 268 9.20 4.43 -5.62
N PRO A 269 7.91 4.16 -5.83
CA PRO A 269 7.02 5.13 -6.46
C PRO A 269 6.95 6.44 -5.69
N ASP A 270 6.78 7.54 -6.41
CA ASP A 270 6.53 8.86 -5.82
C ASP A 270 5.20 8.84 -5.04
N PRO A 271 5.21 9.15 -3.73
CA PRO A 271 3.99 9.15 -2.92
C PRO A 271 2.98 10.25 -3.29
N SER A 272 3.38 11.22 -4.13
CA SER A 272 2.49 12.29 -4.61
C SER A 272 1.63 11.87 -5.80
N THR A 273 2.00 10.81 -6.53
CA THR A 273 1.34 10.37 -7.75
C THR A 273 0.89 8.92 -7.68
N THR A 274 -0.12 8.58 -8.48
CA THR A 274 -0.56 7.19 -8.63
C THR A 274 0.31 6.47 -9.64
N ALA A 275 1.00 5.41 -9.22
CA ALA A 275 1.79 4.55 -10.09
C ALA A 275 1.01 3.27 -10.46
N PRO A 276 0.76 3.01 -11.76
CA PRO A 276 0.07 1.80 -12.20
C PRO A 276 0.91 0.54 -12.00
N LYS A 277 2.21 0.66 -12.19
CA LYS A 277 3.23 -0.36 -11.98
C LYS A 277 4.50 0.32 -11.47
N ARG A 278 5.34 -0.44 -10.77
CA ARG A 278 6.66 0.05 -10.36
C ARG A 278 7.63 0.01 -11.54
N SER A 279 8.48 1.02 -11.63
CA SER A 279 9.65 0.97 -12.50
C SER A 279 10.65 -0.05 -11.97
N VAL A 280 11.45 -0.62 -12.85
CA VAL A 280 12.56 -1.49 -12.50
C VAL A 280 13.75 -1.06 -13.34
N THR A 281 14.68 -0.33 -12.73
CA THR A 281 15.86 0.21 -13.42
C THR A 281 17.14 -0.42 -12.88
N THR A 282 18.20 -0.32 -13.64
CA THR A 282 19.57 -0.65 -13.18
C THR A 282 20.44 0.57 -13.41
N THR A 283 20.78 1.26 -12.33
CA THR A 283 21.52 2.51 -12.41
C THR A 283 22.79 2.49 -11.54
N PRO A 284 23.83 3.24 -11.89
CA PRO A 284 25.01 3.41 -11.05
C PRO A 284 24.66 3.97 -9.66
N ILE A 285 23.60 4.79 -9.57
CA ILE A 285 23.14 5.37 -8.29
C ILE A 285 22.73 4.27 -7.30
N GLN A 286 22.15 3.18 -7.79
CA GLN A 286 21.79 2.03 -6.94
C GLN A 286 23.04 1.39 -6.32
N ALA A 287 24.11 1.21 -7.10
CA ALA A 287 25.38 0.68 -6.59
C ALA A 287 26.01 1.63 -5.57
N LEU A 288 26.03 2.93 -5.85
CA LEU A 288 26.52 3.96 -4.91
C LEU A 288 25.69 4.01 -3.63
N ALA A 289 24.36 3.88 -3.74
CA ALA A 289 23.48 3.85 -2.57
C ALA A 289 23.77 2.63 -1.68
N LEU A 290 24.07 1.46 -2.26
CA LEU A 290 24.48 0.28 -1.49
C LEU A 290 25.84 0.46 -0.81
N LEU A 291 26.77 1.18 -1.43
CA LEU A 291 28.12 1.40 -0.88
C LEU A 291 28.14 2.47 0.23
N ASN A 292 27.32 3.53 0.08
CA ASN A 292 27.41 4.73 0.93
C ASN A 292 26.23 4.88 1.90
N ASN A 293 25.28 3.95 1.91
CA ASN A 293 24.15 4.06 2.82
C ASN A 293 24.57 3.70 4.25
N CYS A 294 24.32 4.62 5.20
CA CYS A 294 24.68 4.43 6.60
C CYS A 294 24.08 3.15 7.21
N LEU A 295 22.90 2.76 6.80
CA LEU A 295 22.25 1.52 7.25
C LEU A 295 23.06 0.26 6.88
N LEU A 296 23.76 0.28 5.74
CA LEU A 296 24.66 -0.81 5.34
C LEU A 296 26.07 -0.63 5.96
N TYR A 297 26.58 0.59 5.98
CA TYR A 297 27.91 0.88 6.49
C TYR A 297 28.04 0.59 7.99
N THR A 298 26.99 0.85 8.76
CA THR A 298 26.96 0.55 10.21
C THR A 298 26.49 -0.86 10.54
N SER A 299 26.14 -1.67 9.52
CA SER A 299 25.70 -3.06 9.73
C SER A 299 26.91 -3.96 9.94
N PRO A 300 26.98 -4.76 11.02
CA PRO A 300 28.05 -5.69 11.23
C PRO A 300 28.10 -6.72 10.09
N SER A 301 29.21 -6.76 9.38
CA SER A 301 29.47 -7.72 8.32
C SER A 301 30.28 -8.90 8.84
N PRO A 302 30.01 -10.13 8.41
CA PRO A 302 30.89 -11.26 8.72
C PRO A 302 32.35 -11.06 8.30
N ARG A 303 32.60 -10.17 7.32
CA ARG A 303 33.94 -9.77 6.88
C ARG A 303 34.64 -8.83 7.87
N ASP A 304 33.91 -8.11 8.72
CA ASP A 304 34.51 -7.18 9.69
C ASP A 304 35.26 -7.95 10.78
N ARG A 305 34.87 -9.18 11.11
CA ARG A 305 35.57 -10.08 12.00
C ARG A 305 36.95 -10.50 11.47
N THR A 306 37.16 -10.52 10.17
CA THR A 306 38.44 -10.90 9.56
C THR A 306 39.43 -9.74 9.46
N ARG A 307 38.94 -8.48 9.39
CA ARG A 307 39.78 -7.29 9.38
C ARG A 307 40.37 -6.95 10.74
N SER A 308 39.71 -7.29 11.84
CA SER A 308 40.22 -7.07 13.19
C SER A 308 41.38 -8.02 13.59
N ARG A 309 41.75 -8.96 12.73
CA ARG A 309 42.86 -9.92 12.94
C ARG A 309 44.12 -9.63 12.09
N MET A 310 44.19 -8.51 11.41
CA MET A 310 45.46 -8.09 10.85
C MET A 310 46.32 -7.58 12.00
N PRO A 311 47.45 -8.23 12.32
CA PRO A 311 48.42 -7.68 13.28
C PRO A 311 48.84 -6.33 12.75
N SER A 312 48.82 -5.30 13.60
CA SER A 312 49.54 -4.07 13.35
C SER A 312 50.98 -4.47 13.17
N SER A 313 51.46 -4.57 11.93
CA SER A 313 52.88 -4.66 11.66
C SER A 313 53.50 -3.34 12.10
N ALA A 314 54.41 -3.46 13.05
CA ALA A 314 55.30 -2.44 13.54
C ALA A 314 56.03 -1.67 12.43
#